data_4f2c85136d104745376e52de334790ca
#
_entry.id   4f2c85136d104745376e52de334790ca
#
_cell.length_a   1.000
_cell.length_b   1.000
_cell.length_c   1.000
_cell.angle_alpha   90.00
_cell.angle_beta   90.00
_cell.angle_gamma   90.00
#
_symmetry.space_group_name_H-M   'P 1'
#
loop_
_entity.id
_entity.type
_entity.pdbx_description
1 polymer ?
#
loop_
_entity_poly.entity_id
_entity_poly.type
_entity_poly.pdbx_seq_one_letter_code
_entity_poly.pdbx_strand_id
1 'polypeptide(L)'
;LAVWMTGSGTQFNMNMNEVIAHRAMQLLQEQGKDVNVHPNDHVNHSQSSNDIFPTSLHVASLLLIKNQLFPAMDTLYHALHAKAEEYAGIVKIGRTHLQDATPLTLGQEFSGWARMIERNKEMLERGIDFLRDLAMGGTAVGTGINCPAGYDVKFAETLSQLTGEAFHTAPNKFHALTSKDELVVVHGMLKALACDLMKIANDVRWLASGPRCGIGEITIP
;
A
#
# COMPACT_ATOMS: atom_id res chain seq x y z
N LEU A 1 19.43 6.72 -8.22
CA LEU A 1 19.80 5.30 -8.21
C LEU A 1 19.03 4.51 -9.27
N ALA A 2 19.62 3.41 -9.74
CA ALA A 2 18.93 2.46 -10.59
C ALA A 2 17.82 1.74 -9.80
N VAL A 3 16.74 1.31 -10.50
CA VAL A 3 15.65 0.54 -9.87
C VAL A 3 16.16 -0.81 -9.34
N TRP A 4 17.12 -1.42 -10.06
CA TRP A 4 17.75 -2.68 -9.68
C TRP A 4 18.92 -2.41 -8.74
N MET A 5 18.72 -2.64 -7.47
CA MET A 5 19.71 -2.52 -6.42
C MET A 5 19.52 -3.60 -5.36
N THR A 6 20.40 -3.69 -4.36
CA THR A 6 20.28 -4.66 -3.28
C THR A 6 19.00 -4.41 -2.45
N GLY A 7 18.33 -5.48 -2.03
CA GLY A 7 17.13 -5.41 -1.20
C GLY A 7 17.36 -5.04 0.27
N SER A 8 18.62 -4.86 0.68
CA SER A 8 18.98 -4.51 2.07
C SER A 8 18.60 -3.07 2.46
N GLY A 9 18.35 -2.20 1.49
CA GLY A 9 17.97 -0.80 1.70
C GLY A 9 19.11 0.17 1.98
N THR A 10 20.34 -0.30 2.19
CA THR A 10 21.48 0.57 2.52
C THR A 10 21.79 1.59 1.43
N GLN A 11 21.83 1.16 0.17
CA GLN A 11 22.07 2.07 -0.96
C GLN A 11 20.97 3.14 -1.07
N PHE A 12 19.71 2.75 -0.87
CA PHE A 12 18.59 3.68 -0.94
C PHE A 12 18.64 4.70 0.20
N ASN A 13 18.89 4.24 1.43
CA ASN A 13 19.04 5.12 2.59
C ASN A 13 20.16 6.14 2.38
N MET A 14 21.36 5.67 1.98
CA MET A 14 22.50 6.56 1.76
C MET A 14 22.28 7.53 0.61
N ASN A 15 21.62 7.10 -0.48
CA ASN A 15 21.25 8.00 -1.56
C ASN A 15 20.31 9.13 -1.07
N MET A 16 19.31 8.80 -0.25
CA MET A 16 18.41 9.82 0.31
C MET A 16 19.16 10.77 1.25
N ASN A 17 20.06 10.26 2.07
CA ASN A 17 20.87 11.07 2.96
C ASN A 17 21.78 12.04 2.17
N GLU A 18 22.37 11.61 1.05
CA GLU A 18 23.17 12.47 0.18
C GLU A 18 22.32 13.57 -0.49
N VAL A 19 21.12 13.22 -0.99
CA VAL A 19 20.19 14.20 -1.57
C VAL A 19 19.77 15.25 -0.53
N ILE A 20 19.42 14.80 0.70
CA ILE A 20 19.01 15.69 1.79
C ILE A 20 20.18 16.59 2.20
N ALA A 21 21.39 16.04 2.36
CA ALA A 21 22.58 16.80 2.72
C ALA A 21 22.90 17.88 1.67
N HIS A 22 22.85 17.51 0.39
CA HIS A 22 23.08 18.45 -0.71
C HIS A 22 22.04 19.57 -0.74
N ARG A 23 20.76 19.24 -0.57
CA ARG A 23 19.68 20.26 -0.53
C ARG A 23 19.82 21.17 0.69
N ALA A 24 20.21 20.62 1.85
CA ALA A 24 20.45 21.41 3.05
C ALA A 24 21.60 22.43 2.85
N MET A 25 22.69 22.01 2.22
CA MET A 25 23.81 22.91 1.89
C MET A 25 23.38 24.03 0.93
N GLN A 26 22.58 23.74 -0.09
CA GLN A 26 22.02 24.76 -0.98
C GLN A 26 21.20 25.82 -0.22
N LEU A 27 20.28 25.36 0.65
CA LEU A 27 19.45 26.25 1.46
C LEU A 27 20.27 27.11 2.43
N LEU A 28 21.34 26.57 2.98
CA LEU A 28 22.27 27.30 3.84
C LEU A 28 23.04 28.37 3.07
N GLN A 29 23.52 28.05 1.86
CA GLN A 29 24.19 29.00 0.97
C GLN A 29 23.27 30.17 0.56
N GLU A 30 22.00 29.88 0.26
CA GLU A 30 20.97 30.90 0.00
C GLU A 30 20.80 31.90 1.19
N GLN A 31 21.11 31.43 2.41
CA GLN A 31 21.13 32.25 3.64
C GLN A 31 22.49 32.89 3.95
N GLY A 32 23.46 32.76 3.04
CA GLY A 32 24.82 33.28 3.24
C GLY A 32 25.68 32.48 4.22
N LYS A 33 25.28 31.24 4.51
CA LYS A 33 26.01 30.33 5.43
C LYS A 33 26.73 29.27 4.63
N ASP A 34 28.05 29.19 4.79
CA ASP A 34 28.91 28.14 4.21
C ASP A 34 29.11 27.03 5.26
N VAL A 35 28.20 26.06 5.28
CA VAL A 35 28.20 24.93 6.23
C VAL A 35 28.20 23.64 5.46
N ASN A 36 29.17 22.78 5.76
CA ASN A 36 29.21 21.42 5.21
C ASN A 36 28.25 20.49 5.99
N VAL A 37 27.28 19.90 5.29
CA VAL A 37 26.37 18.90 5.84
C VAL A 37 26.77 17.52 5.34
N HIS A 38 27.24 16.66 6.26
CA HIS A 38 27.67 15.31 5.93
C HIS A 38 26.46 14.36 5.94
N PRO A 39 26.26 13.52 4.88
CA PRO A 39 25.09 12.67 4.76
C PRO A 39 24.99 11.61 5.87
N ASN A 40 26.11 11.04 6.31
CA ASN A 40 26.10 10.02 7.36
C ASN A 40 26.11 10.64 8.77
N ASP A 41 26.99 11.60 9.03
CA ASP A 41 27.24 12.09 10.39
C ASP A 41 26.18 13.08 10.86
N HIS A 42 25.52 13.80 9.93
CA HIS A 42 24.48 14.77 10.23
C HIS A 42 23.08 14.25 9.88
N VAL A 43 22.84 13.84 8.62
CA VAL A 43 21.50 13.45 8.16
C VAL A 43 21.09 12.09 8.76
N ASN A 44 21.99 11.11 8.73
CA ASN A 44 21.75 9.77 9.26
C ASN A 44 22.01 9.64 10.79
N HIS A 45 22.20 10.76 11.47
CA HIS A 45 22.52 10.77 12.91
C HIS A 45 21.44 10.04 13.71
N SER A 46 21.87 9.20 14.66
CA SER A 46 20.99 8.37 15.51
C SER A 46 20.16 7.32 14.76
N GLN A 47 20.46 7.03 13.52
CA GLN A 47 19.76 6.08 12.66
C GLN A 47 20.71 4.99 12.12
N SER A 48 20.11 3.94 11.59
CA SER A 48 20.75 2.92 10.75
C SER A 48 19.89 2.66 9.53
N SER A 49 20.46 2.19 8.43
CA SER A 49 19.64 1.65 7.33
C SER A 49 18.74 0.51 7.79
N ASN A 50 19.13 -0.19 8.86
CA ASN A 50 18.39 -1.34 9.37
C ASN A 50 17.07 -0.96 10.08
N ASP A 51 16.95 0.24 10.64
CA ASP A 51 15.70 0.71 11.24
C ASP A 51 14.93 1.68 10.33
N ILE A 52 15.61 2.60 9.61
CA ILE A 52 14.93 3.57 8.76
C ILE A 52 14.29 2.93 7.52
N PHE A 53 14.92 1.93 6.91
CA PHE A 53 14.39 1.31 5.70
C PHE A 53 13.09 0.53 5.95
N PRO A 54 12.97 -0.39 6.95
CA PRO A 54 11.69 -1.00 7.28
C PRO A 54 10.64 0.01 7.74
N THR A 55 11.02 1.04 8.49
CA THR A 55 10.12 2.15 8.82
C THR A 55 9.56 2.81 7.56
N SER A 56 10.40 3.12 6.58
CA SER A 56 9.98 3.72 5.31
C SER A 56 9.06 2.81 4.51
N LEU A 57 9.27 1.49 4.53
CA LEU A 57 8.39 0.53 3.86
C LEU A 57 6.98 0.53 4.49
N HIS A 58 6.89 0.53 5.83
CA HIS A 58 5.61 0.60 6.55
C HIS A 58 4.87 1.89 6.21
N VAL A 59 5.53 3.03 6.37
CA VAL A 59 4.93 4.36 6.12
C VAL A 59 4.48 4.51 4.68
N ALA A 60 5.34 4.18 3.71
CA ALA A 60 5.01 4.31 2.29
C ALA A 60 3.84 3.39 1.90
N SER A 61 3.84 2.14 2.36
CA SER A 61 2.76 1.19 2.09
C SER A 61 1.43 1.66 2.65
N LEU A 62 1.39 2.10 3.90
CA LEU A 62 0.18 2.62 4.54
C LEU A 62 -0.36 3.84 3.79
N LEU A 63 0.48 4.83 3.51
CA LEU A 63 0.07 6.07 2.84
C LEU A 63 -0.40 5.83 1.40
N LEU A 64 0.27 4.97 0.63
CA LEU A 64 -0.14 4.64 -0.73
C LEU A 64 -1.48 3.90 -0.75
N ILE A 65 -1.69 2.96 0.17
CA ILE A 65 -2.96 2.24 0.27
C ILE A 65 -4.09 3.21 0.62
N LYS A 66 -3.91 4.06 1.63
CA LYS A 66 -4.95 5.00 2.07
C LYS A 66 -5.24 6.10 1.06
N ASN A 67 -4.20 6.69 0.49
CA ASN A 67 -4.35 7.91 -0.31
C ASN A 67 -4.57 7.63 -1.80
N GLN A 68 -4.24 6.44 -2.29
CA GLN A 68 -4.37 6.09 -3.70
C GLN A 68 -5.27 4.88 -3.92
N LEU A 69 -4.98 3.75 -3.25
CA LEU A 69 -5.70 2.51 -3.50
C LEU A 69 -7.16 2.59 -3.02
N PHE A 70 -7.41 3.03 -1.79
CA PHE A 70 -8.78 3.11 -1.26
C PHE A 70 -9.69 4.02 -2.10
N PRO A 71 -9.31 5.23 -2.49
CA PRO A 71 -10.12 6.04 -3.40
C PRO A 71 -10.41 5.37 -4.75
N ALA A 72 -9.42 4.65 -5.30
CA ALA A 72 -9.62 3.90 -6.55
C ALA A 72 -10.59 2.72 -6.36
N MET A 73 -10.50 2.01 -5.23
CA MET A 73 -11.45 0.94 -4.88
C MET A 73 -12.87 1.48 -4.68
N ASP A 74 -13.01 2.63 -4.02
CA ASP A 74 -14.32 3.29 -3.85
C ASP A 74 -14.93 3.68 -5.20
N THR A 75 -14.13 4.22 -6.10
CA THR A 75 -14.58 4.57 -7.46
C THR A 75 -15.09 3.33 -8.21
N LEU A 76 -14.34 2.23 -8.17
CA LEU A 76 -14.75 0.98 -8.80
C LEU A 76 -16.00 0.38 -8.13
N TYR A 77 -16.03 0.36 -6.81
CA TYR A 77 -17.19 -0.12 -6.04
C TYR A 77 -18.47 0.62 -6.45
N HIS A 78 -18.45 1.95 -6.45
CA HIS A 78 -19.62 2.75 -6.81
C HIS A 78 -20.05 2.54 -8.26
N ALA A 79 -19.11 2.39 -9.18
CA ALA A 79 -19.43 2.08 -10.57
C ALA A 79 -20.12 0.72 -10.73
N LEU A 80 -19.60 -0.32 -10.07
CA LEU A 80 -20.19 -1.66 -10.08
C LEU A 80 -21.57 -1.69 -9.37
N HIS A 81 -21.69 -1.00 -8.24
CA HIS A 81 -22.93 -0.90 -7.49
C HIS A 81 -24.04 -0.20 -8.30
N ALA A 82 -23.72 0.93 -8.95
CA ALA A 82 -24.66 1.62 -9.81
C ALA A 82 -25.13 0.73 -10.98
N LYS A 83 -24.25 -0.07 -11.55
CA LYS A 83 -24.61 -1.05 -12.59
C LYS A 83 -25.45 -2.21 -12.02
N ALA A 84 -25.21 -2.61 -10.78
CA ALA A 84 -26.03 -3.61 -10.12
C ALA A 84 -27.50 -3.13 -9.98
N GLU A 85 -27.68 -1.86 -9.60
CA GLU A 85 -29.01 -1.24 -9.51
C GLU A 85 -29.66 -1.06 -10.89
N GLU A 86 -28.92 -0.54 -11.87
CA GLU A 86 -29.40 -0.34 -13.25
C GLU A 86 -29.90 -1.65 -13.88
N TYR A 87 -29.19 -2.75 -13.63
CA TYR A 87 -29.49 -4.05 -14.24
C TYR A 87 -30.30 -4.99 -13.34
N ALA A 88 -30.88 -4.50 -12.23
CA ALA A 88 -31.61 -5.32 -11.27
C ALA A 88 -32.81 -6.08 -11.88
N GLY A 89 -33.43 -5.52 -12.92
CA GLY A 89 -34.58 -6.12 -13.63
C GLY A 89 -34.21 -7.00 -14.83
N ILE A 90 -32.94 -7.10 -15.22
CA ILE A 90 -32.51 -7.84 -16.41
C ILE A 90 -32.27 -9.31 -16.03
N VAL A 91 -33.24 -10.18 -16.35
CA VAL A 91 -33.13 -11.62 -16.12
C VAL A 91 -32.23 -12.26 -17.15
N LYS A 92 -31.30 -13.08 -16.69
CA LYS A 92 -30.36 -13.85 -17.53
C LYS A 92 -30.19 -15.27 -16.99
N ILE A 93 -29.55 -16.11 -17.79
CA ILE A 93 -29.14 -17.44 -17.34
C ILE A 93 -27.92 -17.36 -16.43
N GLY A 94 -27.92 -18.04 -15.30
CA GLY A 94 -26.75 -18.30 -14.50
C GLY A 94 -25.93 -19.44 -15.10
N ARG A 95 -24.61 -19.45 -14.87
CA ARG A 95 -23.71 -20.52 -15.33
C ARG A 95 -22.91 -21.10 -14.18
N THR A 96 -22.79 -22.41 -14.17
CA THR A 96 -21.83 -23.14 -13.33
C THR A 96 -21.00 -24.04 -14.24
N HIS A 97 -19.67 -24.01 -14.06
CA HIS A 97 -18.75 -24.73 -14.96
C HIS A 97 -18.99 -24.40 -16.45
N LEU A 98 -19.33 -23.14 -16.75
CA LEU A 98 -19.70 -22.67 -18.09
C LEU A 98 -20.93 -23.34 -18.72
N GLN A 99 -21.70 -24.10 -17.96
CA GLN A 99 -22.96 -24.72 -18.36
C GLN A 99 -24.15 -23.92 -17.86
N ASP A 100 -25.27 -23.97 -18.57
CA ASP A 100 -26.50 -23.32 -18.14
C ASP A 100 -26.97 -23.87 -16.79
N ALA A 101 -27.34 -22.94 -15.91
CA ALA A 101 -27.86 -23.24 -14.58
C ALA A 101 -29.18 -22.51 -14.33
N THR A 102 -29.46 -22.08 -13.11
CA THR A 102 -30.70 -21.37 -12.74
C THR A 102 -30.65 -19.91 -13.16
N PRO A 103 -31.78 -19.26 -13.45
CA PRO A 103 -31.86 -17.84 -13.73
C PRO A 103 -31.37 -16.97 -12.55
N LEU A 104 -30.80 -15.83 -12.88
CA LEU A 104 -30.52 -14.70 -11.97
C LEU A 104 -30.70 -13.39 -12.75
N THR A 105 -30.51 -12.27 -12.07
CA THR A 105 -30.43 -10.98 -12.80
C THR A 105 -28.99 -10.57 -13.04
N LEU A 106 -28.76 -9.81 -14.10
CA LEU A 106 -27.45 -9.21 -14.37
C LEU A 106 -27.02 -8.30 -13.21
N GLY A 107 -27.96 -7.59 -12.59
CA GLY A 107 -27.72 -6.80 -11.39
C GLY A 107 -27.18 -7.61 -10.21
N GLN A 108 -27.69 -8.84 -10.01
CA GLN A 108 -27.18 -9.75 -8.96
C GLN A 108 -25.70 -10.15 -9.24
N GLU A 109 -25.33 -10.38 -10.48
CA GLU A 109 -23.95 -10.68 -10.86
C GLU A 109 -23.01 -9.49 -10.58
N PHE A 110 -23.39 -8.27 -10.99
CA PHE A 110 -22.65 -7.04 -10.68
C PHE A 110 -22.56 -6.76 -9.17
N SER A 111 -23.64 -7.06 -8.41
CA SER A 111 -23.61 -6.89 -6.95
C SER A 111 -22.57 -7.79 -6.26
N GLY A 112 -22.36 -8.99 -6.80
CA GLY A 112 -21.29 -9.89 -6.35
C GLY A 112 -19.91 -9.28 -6.58
N TRP A 113 -19.67 -8.67 -7.74
CA TRP A 113 -18.41 -7.99 -8.04
C TRP A 113 -18.19 -6.77 -7.16
N ALA A 114 -19.22 -5.95 -6.94
CA ALA A 114 -19.16 -4.83 -6.01
C ALA A 114 -18.77 -5.30 -4.60
N ARG A 115 -19.40 -6.37 -4.11
CA ARG A 115 -19.08 -6.93 -2.80
C ARG A 115 -17.66 -7.46 -2.68
N MET A 116 -17.05 -7.99 -3.74
CA MET A 116 -15.65 -8.40 -3.74
C MET A 116 -14.73 -7.20 -3.44
N ILE A 117 -14.96 -6.05 -4.10
CA ILE A 117 -14.17 -4.84 -3.88
C ILE A 117 -14.34 -4.30 -2.46
N GLU A 118 -15.57 -4.18 -2.01
CA GLU A 118 -15.90 -3.72 -0.65
C GLU A 118 -15.25 -4.61 0.42
N ARG A 119 -15.35 -5.93 0.27
CA ARG A 119 -14.77 -6.89 1.21
C ARG A 119 -13.25 -6.84 1.26
N ASN A 120 -12.59 -6.69 0.10
CA ASN A 120 -11.15 -6.51 0.05
C ASN A 120 -10.71 -5.22 0.73
N LYS A 121 -11.48 -4.12 0.60
CA LYS A 121 -11.21 -2.87 1.31
C LYS A 121 -11.30 -3.07 2.83
N GLU A 122 -12.36 -3.71 3.33
CA GLU A 122 -12.52 -4.03 4.76
C GLU A 122 -11.34 -4.86 5.30
N MET A 123 -10.84 -5.82 4.53
CA MET A 123 -9.68 -6.63 4.92
C MET A 123 -8.41 -5.78 4.98
N LEU A 124 -8.16 -4.97 3.96
CA LEU A 124 -6.99 -4.08 3.90
C LEU A 124 -7.02 -3.04 5.01
N GLU A 125 -8.17 -2.45 5.33
CA GLU A 125 -8.33 -1.50 6.45
C GLU A 125 -7.85 -2.09 7.79
N ARG A 126 -8.13 -3.37 8.02
CA ARG A 126 -7.64 -4.08 9.21
C ARG A 126 -6.17 -4.44 9.11
N GLY A 127 -5.70 -4.77 7.92
CA GLY A 127 -4.33 -5.20 7.69
C GLY A 127 -3.31 -4.07 7.79
N ILE A 128 -3.65 -2.86 7.34
CA ILE A 128 -2.73 -1.72 7.40
C ILE A 128 -2.45 -1.23 8.81
N ASP A 129 -3.27 -1.60 9.80
CA ASP A 129 -3.00 -1.26 11.19
C ASP A 129 -1.70 -1.91 11.71
N PHE A 130 -1.33 -3.07 11.19
CA PHE A 130 -0.05 -3.70 11.49
C PHE A 130 1.17 -2.89 11.02
N LEU A 131 1.00 -2.01 10.03
CA LEU A 131 2.08 -1.16 9.52
C LEU A 131 2.34 0.09 10.39
N ARG A 132 1.59 0.28 11.47
CA ARG A 132 1.71 1.46 12.33
C ARG A 132 2.88 1.39 13.29
N ASP A 133 3.35 0.20 13.61
CA ASP A 133 4.49 -0.03 14.50
C ASP A 133 5.81 0.10 13.74
N LEU A 134 6.65 1.04 14.18
CA LEU A 134 7.86 1.45 13.46
C LEU A 134 9.13 0.91 14.10
N ALA A 135 10.06 0.45 13.28
CA ALA A 135 11.38 -0.03 13.69
C ALA A 135 12.32 1.09 14.14
N MET A 136 12.02 2.36 13.80
CA MET A 136 12.87 3.51 14.10
C MET A 136 13.29 3.56 15.57
N GLY A 137 14.56 3.88 15.80
CA GLY A 137 15.18 3.90 17.12
C GLY A 137 15.84 2.59 17.53
N GLY A 138 15.62 1.49 16.78
CA GLY A 138 16.34 0.23 17.01
C GLY A 138 17.80 0.26 16.58
N THR A 139 18.14 1.21 15.70
CA THR A 139 19.46 1.40 15.09
C THR A 139 19.94 0.14 14.35
N ALA A 140 21.16 -0.33 14.57
CA ALA A 140 21.76 -1.40 13.77
C ALA A 140 21.14 -2.78 14.01
N VAL A 141 20.82 -3.12 15.25
CA VAL A 141 20.42 -4.50 15.66
C VAL A 141 19.22 -4.54 16.63
N GLY A 142 18.61 -3.41 16.94
CA GLY A 142 17.45 -3.36 17.84
C GLY A 142 17.76 -2.88 19.27
N THR A 143 19.02 -2.66 19.60
CA THR A 143 19.45 -2.22 20.93
C THR A 143 19.35 -0.71 21.16
N GLY A 144 19.16 0.07 20.08
CA GLY A 144 19.09 1.52 20.15
C GLY A 144 20.43 2.20 20.47
N ILE A 145 21.56 1.53 20.20
CA ILE A 145 22.88 2.13 20.43
C ILE A 145 23.05 3.41 19.62
N ASN A 146 23.59 4.46 20.24
CA ASN A 146 23.73 5.83 19.70
C ASN A 146 22.38 6.54 19.40
N CYS A 147 21.26 5.99 19.84
CA CYS A 147 19.96 6.63 19.77
C CYS A 147 19.65 7.35 21.09
N PRO A 148 19.30 8.64 21.11
CA PRO A 148 18.90 9.33 22.32
C PRO A 148 17.64 8.72 22.93
N ALA A 149 17.53 8.73 24.25
CA ALA A 149 16.33 8.25 24.93
C ALA A 149 15.09 9.00 24.48
N GLY A 150 14.03 8.28 24.10
CA GLY A 150 12.76 8.82 23.65
C GLY A 150 12.74 9.30 22.18
N TYR A 151 13.84 9.15 21.44
CA TYR A 151 13.91 9.50 20.03
C TYR A 151 12.87 8.74 19.20
N ASP A 152 12.72 7.45 19.41
CA ASP A 152 11.78 6.57 18.71
C ASP A 152 10.31 7.00 18.90
N VAL A 153 9.95 7.35 20.15
CA VAL A 153 8.61 7.87 20.48
C VAL A 153 8.40 9.22 19.79
N LYS A 154 9.37 10.13 19.92
CA LYS A 154 9.28 11.47 19.33
C LYS A 154 9.22 11.43 17.80
N PHE A 155 9.96 10.50 17.20
CA PHE A 155 9.90 10.26 15.75
C PHE A 155 8.49 9.83 15.32
N ALA A 156 7.90 8.82 15.98
CA ALA A 156 6.57 8.33 15.67
C ALA A 156 5.48 9.42 15.85
N GLU A 157 5.55 10.20 16.93
CA GLU A 157 4.67 11.33 17.18
C GLU A 157 4.78 12.39 16.07
N THR A 158 6.01 12.79 15.70
CA THR A 158 6.24 13.81 14.67
C THR A 158 5.76 13.32 13.30
N LEU A 159 6.05 12.07 12.98
CA LEU A 159 5.58 11.46 11.74
C LEU A 159 4.05 11.40 11.68
N SER A 160 3.41 11.06 12.80
CA SER A 160 1.95 11.06 12.92
C SER A 160 1.35 12.45 12.66
N GLN A 161 1.96 13.50 13.22
CA GLN A 161 1.54 14.88 12.97
C GLN A 161 1.71 15.30 11.50
N LEU A 162 2.82 14.90 10.87
CA LEU A 162 3.11 15.25 9.47
C LEU A 162 2.21 14.52 8.46
N THR A 163 1.80 13.30 8.76
CA THR A 163 1.04 12.45 7.83
C THR A 163 -0.46 12.44 8.11
N GLY A 164 -0.89 12.83 9.30
CA GLY A 164 -2.26 12.67 9.78
C GLY A 164 -2.63 11.23 10.12
N GLU A 165 -1.65 10.31 10.14
CA GLU A 165 -1.83 8.89 10.48
C GLU A 165 -1.20 8.57 11.83
N ALA A 166 -1.83 7.70 12.61
CA ALA A 166 -1.27 7.27 13.89
C ALA A 166 -0.16 6.25 13.66
N PHE A 167 1.08 6.61 14.00
CA PHE A 167 2.22 5.72 14.05
C PHE A 167 2.73 5.57 15.48
N HIS A 168 3.31 4.42 15.78
CA HIS A 168 3.80 4.07 17.11
C HIS A 168 5.24 3.54 17.03
N THR A 169 5.96 3.65 18.13
CA THR A 169 7.23 2.94 18.24
C THR A 169 6.94 1.45 18.48
N ALA A 170 7.55 0.56 17.69
CA ALA A 170 7.35 -0.87 17.84
C ALA A 170 7.76 -1.33 19.26
N PRO A 171 6.94 -2.16 19.91
CA PRO A 171 7.21 -2.61 21.29
C PRO A 171 8.44 -3.52 21.39
N ASN A 172 8.84 -4.13 20.28
CA ASN A 172 10.03 -4.96 20.18
C ASN A 172 10.84 -4.60 18.94
N LYS A 173 11.95 -3.88 19.13
CA LYS A 173 12.81 -3.43 18.03
C LYS A 173 13.54 -4.59 17.33
N PHE A 174 13.83 -5.67 18.04
CA PHE A 174 14.48 -6.84 17.45
C PHE A 174 13.56 -7.53 16.44
N HIS A 175 12.28 -7.65 16.73
CA HIS A 175 11.26 -8.12 15.80
C HIS A 175 11.13 -7.15 14.60
N ALA A 176 10.90 -5.88 14.87
CA ALA A 176 10.62 -4.87 13.83
C ALA A 176 11.76 -4.68 12.82
N LEU A 177 13.03 -4.91 13.25
CA LEU A 177 14.18 -4.86 12.35
C LEU A 177 14.31 -6.11 11.48
N THR A 178 13.97 -7.28 12.01
CA THR A 178 14.27 -8.57 11.37
C THR A 178 13.10 -9.16 10.60
N SER A 179 11.88 -9.05 11.12
CA SER A 179 10.69 -9.57 10.45
C SER A 179 10.11 -8.55 9.47
N LYS A 180 9.37 -9.09 8.49
CA LYS A 180 8.57 -8.33 7.53
C LYS A 180 7.18 -8.96 7.39
N ASP A 181 6.75 -9.65 8.45
CA ASP A 181 5.48 -10.39 8.52
C ASP A 181 4.27 -9.47 8.32
N GLU A 182 4.28 -8.27 8.86
CA GLU A 182 3.22 -7.29 8.65
C GLU A 182 3.08 -6.92 7.16
N LEU A 183 4.19 -6.68 6.47
CA LEU A 183 4.21 -6.40 5.03
C LEU A 183 3.77 -7.63 4.21
N VAL A 184 4.12 -8.84 4.65
CA VAL A 184 3.69 -10.09 4.00
C VAL A 184 2.18 -10.26 4.13
N VAL A 185 1.59 -9.97 5.28
CA VAL A 185 0.14 -10.00 5.50
C VAL A 185 -0.56 -9.03 4.57
N VAL A 186 -0.13 -7.76 4.55
CA VAL A 186 -0.71 -6.73 3.67
C VAL A 186 -0.55 -7.10 2.19
N HIS A 187 0.61 -7.61 1.78
CA HIS A 187 0.83 -8.11 0.43
C HIS A 187 -0.11 -9.27 0.08
N GLY A 188 -0.39 -10.17 1.02
CA GLY A 188 -1.38 -11.25 0.85
C GLY A 188 -2.79 -10.71 0.60
N MET A 189 -3.18 -9.65 1.30
CA MET A 189 -4.49 -8.97 1.08
C MET A 189 -4.54 -8.26 -0.27
N LEU A 190 -3.46 -7.60 -0.70
CA LEU A 190 -3.36 -7.02 -2.03
C LEU A 190 -3.45 -8.09 -3.12
N LYS A 191 -2.86 -9.27 -2.89
CA LYS A 191 -2.99 -10.41 -3.80
C LYS A 191 -4.43 -10.91 -3.89
N ALA A 192 -5.18 -10.95 -2.78
CA ALA A 192 -6.60 -11.31 -2.79
C ALA A 192 -7.41 -10.34 -3.67
N LEU A 193 -7.20 -9.04 -3.50
CA LEU A 193 -7.79 -8.02 -4.36
C LEU A 193 -7.43 -8.24 -5.85
N ALA A 194 -6.17 -8.51 -6.16
CA ALA A 194 -5.74 -8.78 -7.53
C ALA A 194 -6.42 -10.01 -8.13
N CYS A 195 -6.65 -11.07 -7.35
CA CYS A 195 -7.39 -12.25 -7.79
C CYS A 195 -8.85 -11.92 -8.12
N ASP A 196 -9.51 -11.12 -7.28
CA ASP A 196 -10.89 -10.70 -7.52
C ASP A 196 -11.01 -9.76 -8.73
N LEU A 197 -10.08 -8.82 -8.89
CA LEU A 197 -10.03 -7.97 -10.09
C LEU A 197 -9.82 -8.79 -11.36
N MET A 198 -8.96 -9.80 -11.32
CA MET A 198 -8.76 -10.71 -12.45
C MET A 198 -10.03 -11.51 -12.76
N LYS A 199 -10.74 -11.97 -11.73
CA LYS A 199 -12.03 -12.67 -11.89
C LYS A 199 -13.07 -11.76 -12.54
N ILE A 200 -13.25 -10.54 -12.05
CA ILE A 200 -14.17 -9.56 -12.61
C ILE A 200 -13.84 -9.27 -14.08
N ALA A 201 -12.56 -8.99 -14.37
CA ALA A 201 -12.10 -8.72 -15.73
C ALA A 201 -12.35 -9.90 -16.70
N ASN A 202 -12.15 -11.13 -16.22
CA ASN A 202 -12.45 -12.33 -17.03
C ASN A 202 -13.96 -12.50 -17.26
N ASP A 203 -14.80 -12.26 -16.25
CA ASP A 203 -16.24 -12.32 -16.42
C ASP A 203 -16.73 -11.27 -17.42
N VAL A 204 -16.31 -10.02 -17.28
CA VAL A 204 -16.63 -8.95 -18.26
C VAL A 204 -16.20 -9.34 -19.67
N ARG A 205 -15.00 -9.89 -19.83
CA ARG A 205 -14.49 -10.36 -21.14
C ARG A 205 -15.36 -11.50 -21.71
N TRP A 206 -15.80 -12.44 -20.87
CA TRP A 206 -16.68 -13.53 -21.28
C TRP A 206 -18.06 -13.01 -21.70
N LEU A 207 -18.71 -12.22 -20.84
CA LEU A 207 -20.03 -11.67 -21.10
C LEU A 207 -20.06 -10.77 -22.34
N ALA A 208 -18.98 -10.06 -22.64
CA ALA A 208 -18.82 -9.20 -23.80
C ALA A 208 -18.35 -9.95 -25.07
N SER A 209 -18.09 -11.26 -24.97
CA SER A 209 -17.57 -12.02 -26.12
C SER A 209 -18.56 -12.10 -27.27
N GLY A 210 -18.09 -12.00 -28.46
CA GLY A 210 -18.93 -12.03 -29.67
C GLY A 210 -18.24 -11.34 -30.84
N PRO A 211 -19.02 -10.90 -31.85
CA PRO A 211 -20.48 -10.77 -31.92
C PRO A 211 -21.26 -11.99 -32.39
N ARG A 212 -20.62 -13.04 -32.97
CA ARG A 212 -21.38 -14.14 -33.62
C ARG A 212 -21.35 -15.44 -32.79
N CYS A 213 -20.19 -15.81 -32.29
CA CYS A 213 -19.96 -17.07 -31.59
C CYS A 213 -19.62 -16.87 -30.10
N GLY A 214 -19.87 -15.72 -29.55
CA GLY A 214 -19.68 -15.39 -28.16
C GLY A 214 -21.00 -15.26 -27.39
N ILE A 215 -20.88 -14.94 -26.09
CA ILE A 215 -22.02 -14.83 -25.19
C ILE A 215 -22.82 -13.54 -25.48
N GLY A 216 -22.16 -12.42 -25.66
CA GLY A 216 -22.79 -11.16 -26.08
C GLY A 216 -23.86 -10.61 -25.13
N GLU A 217 -23.75 -10.85 -23.83
CA GLU A 217 -24.72 -10.37 -22.82
C GLU A 217 -24.52 -8.90 -22.46
N ILE A 218 -23.30 -8.38 -22.61
CA ILE A 218 -22.96 -6.98 -22.39
C ILE A 218 -22.14 -6.45 -23.56
N THR A 219 -22.17 -5.13 -23.75
CA THR A 219 -21.30 -4.43 -24.69
C THR A 219 -20.32 -3.55 -23.91
N ILE A 220 -19.05 -3.67 -24.22
CA ILE A 220 -18.01 -2.77 -23.69
C ILE A 220 -17.75 -1.64 -24.71
N PRO A 221 -17.33 -0.43 -24.24
CA PRO A 221 -17.01 0.69 -25.11
C PRO A 221 -15.94 0.38 -26.14
#